data_a08b298ec43840e7bb1a31f2f447718c
#
_entry.id   a08b298ec43840e7bb1a31f2f447718c
#
_cell.length_a   1.000
_cell.length_b   1.000
_cell.length_c   1.000
_cell.angle_alpha   90.00
_cell.angle_beta   90.00
_cell.angle_gamma   90.00
#
_symmetry.space_group_name_H-M   'P 1'
#
loop_
_entity.id
_entity.type
_entity.pdbx_description
1 polymer ?
#
loop_
_entity_poly.entity_id
_entity_poly.type
_entity_poly.pdbx_seq_one_letter_code
_entity_poly.pdbx_strand_id
1 'polypeptide(L)'
;MTYQEVLEQARGAVGPHCKACPVCNGLACKNSIPGPGAKGIGTGFIRNYQKWQELCVNMDTICANEPVDTSFTLFGRTVDLPVFAAPVGALTLHYGDKYSDQVYNDILVAACAKAGIAAFTGDGTDPSVMEGAAAAIAKNGGCGVPTVKPWNLDTIRQKMDLVKAADPFAIAMDIDAAGLPFLKNMTPPAGSKTVEELRQIVDMAEKPFIAKGIMTVAGAKKALEAGAKGIVVSNHGGRVLDQCPSTAEVLPAIADAVGGRMTILVDGGIRTGMDVFKALALGADAVLIGRPFVTMVYGAGAEGVQAYVDKLKAELADTMAMCGAHSLADINRSMLYGY
;
A
#
# COMPACT_ATOMS: atom_id res chain seq x y z
N MET A 1 22.84 5.37 -5.60
CA MET A 1 22.87 3.89 -5.45
C MET A 1 21.80 3.25 -6.31
N THR A 2 22.07 2.06 -6.87
CA THR A 2 21.07 1.26 -7.57
C THR A 2 20.17 0.50 -6.57
N TYR A 3 18.97 0.12 -7.00
CA TYR A 3 18.09 -0.74 -6.20
C TYR A 3 18.78 -2.02 -5.69
N GLN A 4 19.62 -2.64 -6.52
CA GLN A 4 20.32 -3.88 -6.17
C GLN A 4 21.35 -3.66 -5.07
N GLU A 5 22.15 -2.59 -5.15
CA GLU A 5 23.13 -2.23 -4.11
C GLU A 5 22.44 -1.96 -2.76
N VAL A 6 21.30 -1.24 -2.78
CA VAL A 6 20.51 -1.00 -1.57
C VAL A 6 19.97 -2.31 -0.98
N LEU A 7 19.50 -3.24 -1.83
CA LEU A 7 18.99 -4.52 -1.38
C LEU A 7 20.09 -5.39 -0.73
N GLU A 8 21.31 -5.32 -1.24
CA GLU A 8 22.48 -6.00 -0.66
C GLU A 8 22.83 -5.44 0.73
N GLN A 9 22.79 -4.12 0.89
CA GLN A 9 22.97 -3.48 2.20
C GLN A 9 21.84 -3.85 3.17
N ALA A 10 20.61 -3.94 2.69
CA ALA A 10 19.47 -4.33 3.50
C ALA A 10 19.62 -5.73 4.11
N ARG A 11 20.30 -6.68 3.43
CA ARG A 11 20.54 -8.03 3.96
C ARG A 11 21.28 -8.06 5.28
N GLY A 12 22.17 -7.10 5.51
CA GLY A 12 22.90 -6.95 6.77
C GLY A 12 22.16 -6.11 7.82
N ALA A 13 21.07 -5.46 7.43
CA ALA A 13 20.37 -4.48 8.24
C ALA A 13 18.98 -4.92 8.74
N VAL A 14 18.32 -5.86 8.04
CA VAL A 14 17.03 -6.45 8.44
C VAL A 14 17.24 -7.79 9.12
N GLY A 15 16.36 -8.13 10.03
CA GLY A 15 16.39 -9.44 10.68
C GLY A 15 15.46 -9.51 11.90
N PRO A 16 15.35 -10.69 12.52
CA PRO A 16 15.86 -12.00 12.06
C PRO A 16 14.98 -12.64 10.97
N HIS A 17 13.75 -12.12 10.77
CA HIS A 17 12.72 -12.77 9.94
C HIS A 17 12.80 -12.39 8.46
N CYS A 18 13.09 -11.13 8.14
CA CYS A 18 13.28 -10.69 6.77
C CYS A 18 14.69 -11.10 6.27
N LYS A 19 14.76 -11.54 5.00
CA LYS A 19 16.02 -11.96 4.36
C LYS A 19 16.46 -10.99 3.25
N ALA A 20 15.73 -9.88 3.03
CA ALA A 20 15.95 -8.98 1.90
C ALA A 20 16.23 -9.77 0.60
N CYS A 21 15.29 -10.65 0.25
CA CYS A 21 15.44 -11.57 -0.88
C CYS A 21 15.59 -10.81 -2.19
N PRO A 22 16.35 -11.33 -3.19
CA PRO A 22 16.44 -10.73 -4.52
C PRO A 22 15.06 -10.51 -5.16
N VAL A 23 14.14 -11.45 -4.91
CA VAL A 23 12.72 -11.34 -5.26
C VAL A 23 11.89 -11.55 -3.99
N CYS A 24 11.17 -10.52 -3.58
CA CYS A 24 10.30 -10.58 -2.39
C CYS A 24 8.97 -11.27 -2.72
N ASN A 25 8.99 -12.61 -2.84
CA ASN A 25 7.87 -13.46 -3.28
C ASN A 25 7.17 -14.23 -2.14
N GLY A 26 7.61 -14.09 -0.90
CA GLY A 26 7.02 -14.74 0.26
C GLY A 26 7.56 -16.13 0.62
N LEU A 27 8.34 -16.76 -0.25
CA LEU A 27 8.81 -18.14 -0.03
C LEU A 27 9.72 -18.28 1.19
N ALA A 28 10.65 -17.33 1.38
CA ALA A 28 11.64 -17.38 2.47
C ALA A 28 11.07 -17.08 3.86
N CYS A 29 9.95 -16.34 3.93
CA CYS A 29 9.36 -15.88 5.20
C CYS A 29 7.88 -16.27 5.38
N LYS A 30 7.36 -17.22 4.61
CA LYS A 30 5.94 -17.57 4.56
C LYS A 30 5.28 -17.84 5.91
N ASN A 31 6.01 -18.40 6.86
CA ASN A 31 5.49 -18.80 8.18
C ASN A 31 5.99 -17.86 9.31
N SER A 32 6.59 -16.70 9.00
CA SER A 32 7.11 -15.81 10.04
C SER A 32 6.10 -14.73 10.40
N ILE A 33 5.29 -14.98 11.41
CA ILE A 33 4.51 -14.00 12.16
C ILE A 33 4.75 -14.31 13.68
N PRO A 34 5.33 -13.35 14.44
CA PRO A 34 5.83 -12.02 14.05
C PRO A 34 6.93 -12.10 13.01
N GLY A 35 6.98 -11.04 12.15
CA GLY A 35 7.89 -10.96 11.00
C GLY A 35 7.15 -10.49 9.75
N PRO A 36 7.82 -10.35 8.60
CA PRO A 36 7.20 -9.87 7.37
C PRO A 36 6.36 -10.93 6.63
N GLY A 37 6.22 -12.13 7.15
CA GLY A 37 5.52 -13.24 6.53
C GLY A 37 4.02 -13.10 6.44
N ALA A 38 3.33 -14.22 6.21
CA ALA A 38 1.88 -14.30 6.11
C ALA A 38 1.31 -15.27 7.15
N LYS A 39 0.00 -15.22 7.36
CA LYS A 39 -0.74 -16.08 8.30
C LYS A 39 -0.83 -17.51 7.77
N GLY A 40 -0.97 -18.47 8.69
CA GLY A 40 -1.14 -19.90 8.35
C GLY A 40 0.09 -20.48 7.67
N ILE A 41 -0.11 -21.14 6.53
CA ILE A 41 0.98 -21.71 5.72
C ILE A 41 1.59 -20.70 4.73
N GLY A 42 1.10 -19.47 4.73
CA GLY A 42 1.69 -18.35 3.99
C GLY A 42 1.29 -18.23 2.53
N THR A 43 0.27 -18.97 2.10
CA THR A 43 -0.16 -18.99 0.69
C THR A 43 -0.64 -17.63 0.20
N GLY A 44 -1.28 -16.82 1.05
CA GLY A 44 -1.78 -15.50 0.67
C GLY A 44 -0.68 -14.55 0.17
N PHE A 45 0.50 -14.57 0.78
CA PHE A 45 1.63 -13.77 0.31
C PHE A 45 2.17 -14.28 -1.04
N ILE A 46 2.40 -15.59 -1.13
CA ILE A 46 2.96 -16.24 -2.33
C ILE A 46 2.00 -16.05 -3.51
N ARG A 47 0.69 -16.29 -3.31
CA ARG A 47 -0.32 -16.12 -4.34
C ARG A 47 -0.45 -14.68 -4.82
N ASN A 48 -0.39 -13.70 -3.91
CA ASN A 48 -0.37 -12.28 -4.29
C ASN A 48 0.76 -11.98 -5.28
N TYR A 49 1.97 -12.47 -5.04
CA TYR A 49 3.09 -12.27 -5.95
C TYR A 49 2.88 -13.04 -7.27
N GLN A 50 2.56 -14.32 -7.20
CA GLN A 50 2.47 -15.20 -8.38
C GLN A 50 1.42 -14.72 -9.37
N LYS A 51 0.26 -14.30 -8.90
CA LYS A 51 -0.85 -13.88 -9.77
C LYS A 51 -0.55 -12.63 -10.58
N TRP A 52 0.26 -11.71 -10.08
CA TRP A 52 0.79 -10.60 -10.90
C TRP A 52 1.75 -11.09 -11.99
N GLN A 53 2.53 -12.14 -11.72
CA GLN A 53 3.50 -12.69 -12.70
C GLN A 53 2.82 -13.52 -13.79
N GLU A 54 1.65 -14.09 -13.55
CA GLU A 54 0.86 -14.82 -14.56
C GLU A 54 0.23 -13.90 -15.60
N LEU A 55 0.02 -12.63 -15.29
CA LEU A 55 -0.49 -11.64 -16.25
C LEU A 55 0.61 -11.26 -17.25
N CYS A 56 0.28 -11.31 -18.54
CA CYS A 56 1.16 -10.85 -19.60
C CYS A 56 0.63 -9.55 -20.21
N VAL A 57 1.55 -8.67 -20.66
CA VAL A 57 1.19 -7.42 -21.34
C VAL A 57 1.24 -7.61 -22.85
N ASN A 58 0.33 -6.95 -23.58
CA ASN A 58 0.32 -6.90 -25.03
C ASN A 58 1.24 -5.76 -25.49
N MET A 59 2.35 -6.10 -26.13
CA MET A 59 3.21 -5.12 -26.75
C MET A 59 2.58 -4.58 -28.05
N ASP A 60 2.46 -3.26 -28.15
CA ASP A 60 2.02 -2.57 -29.36
C ASP A 60 2.83 -1.26 -29.53
N THR A 61 3.73 -1.25 -30.51
CA THR A 61 4.61 -0.11 -30.79
C THR A 61 4.26 0.60 -32.10
N ILE A 62 3.10 0.26 -32.71
CA ILE A 62 2.58 1.03 -33.85
C ILE A 62 1.75 2.19 -33.31
N CYS A 63 2.41 3.15 -32.70
CA CYS A 63 1.81 4.31 -32.04
C CYS A 63 2.68 5.56 -32.23
N ALA A 64 2.19 6.72 -31.78
CA ALA A 64 2.97 7.96 -31.79
C ALA A 64 4.20 7.82 -30.86
N ASN A 65 5.32 8.43 -31.25
CA ASN A 65 6.50 8.50 -30.39
C ASN A 65 6.47 9.79 -29.56
N GLU A 66 5.69 9.75 -28.48
CA GLU A 66 5.45 10.89 -27.59
C GLU A 66 6.00 10.61 -26.18
N PRO A 67 6.31 11.64 -25.39
CA PRO A 67 6.69 11.47 -23.99
C PRO A 67 5.57 10.80 -23.17
N VAL A 68 5.98 9.98 -22.21
CA VAL A 68 5.05 9.31 -21.28
C VAL A 68 4.87 10.15 -20.03
N ASP A 69 3.62 10.42 -19.64
CA ASP A 69 3.24 11.05 -18.38
C ASP A 69 2.73 9.99 -17.39
N THR A 70 3.46 9.83 -16.28
CA THR A 70 3.11 8.92 -15.20
C THR A 70 2.47 9.64 -14.01
N SER A 71 2.21 10.95 -14.09
CA SER A 71 1.65 11.73 -12.97
C SER A 71 0.23 11.28 -12.60
N PHE A 72 -0.06 11.33 -11.30
CA PHE A 72 -1.34 10.94 -10.74
C PHE A 72 -1.81 11.93 -9.68
N THR A 73 -3.12 12.19 -9.60
CA THR A 73 -3.70 13.06 -8.57
C THR A 73 -4.65 12.27 -7.67
N LEU A 74 -4.32 12.20 -6.38
CA LEU A 74 -5.17 11.61 -5.35
C LEU A 74 -5.71 12.70 -4.42
N PHE A 75 -7.02 12.93 -4.42
CA PHE A 75 -7.71 13.88 -3.54
C PHE A 75 -7.04 15.28 -3.49
N GLY A 76 -6.64 15.79 -4.65
CA GLY A 76 -6.00 17.10 -4.80
C GLY A 76 -4.48 17.12 -4.61
N ARG A 77 -3.87 16.00 -4.22
CA ARG A 77 -2.41 15.86 -4.16
C ARG A 77 -1.89 15.20 -5.42
N THR A 78 -1.08 15.91 -6.21
CA THR A 78 -0.41 15.35 -7.38
C THR A 78 0.91 14.71 -6.97
N VAL A 79 1.18 13.53 -7.53
CA VAL A 79 2.40 12.72 -7.37
C VAL A 79 2.95 12.35 -8.74
N ASP A 80 4.24 12.04 -8.83
CA ASP A 80 4.94 11.78 -10.10
C ASP A 80 4.60 10.43 -10.73
N LEU A 81 4.08 9.49 -9.93
CA LEU A 81 3.64 8.17 -10.39
C LEU A 81 2.55 7.61 -9.46
N PRO A 82 1.68 6.71 -9.95
CA PRO A 82 0.53 6.19 -9.18
C PRO A 82 0.97 5.12 -8.15
N VAL A 83 1.99 5.44 -7.35
CA VAL A 83 2.56 4.53 -6.34
C VAL A 83 2.67 5.24 -5.00
N PHE A 84 2.27 4.54 -3.95
CA PHE A 84 2.37 4.98 -2.56
C PHE A 84 3.11 3.92 -1.73
N ALA A 85 3.89 4.34 -0.73
CA ALA A 85 4.38 3.41 0.26
C ALA A 85 3.19 2.94 1.13
N ALA A 86 3.04 1.61 1.31
CA ALA A 86 1.95 1.04 2.10
C ALA A 86 2.20 1.19 3.62
N PRO A 87 1.15 1.22 4.45
CA PRO A 87 1.30 1.35 5.89
C PRO A 87 1.99 0.13 6.49
N VAL A 88 3.05 0.36 7.25
CA VAL A 88 3.77 -0.65 8.03
C VAL A 88 4.00 -0.10 9.44
N GLY A 89 3.71 -0.90 10.44
CA GLY A 89 3.96 -0.60 11.85
C GLY A 89 4.60 -1.78 12.56
N ALA A 90 4.98 -1.59 13.82
CA ALA A 90 5.69 -2.55 14.65
C ALA A 90 7.01 -3.02 13.99
N LEU A 91 7.82 -2.07 13.52
CA LEU A 91 9.04 -2.32 12.75
C LEU A 91 10.03 -3.19 13.53
N THR A 92 10.28 -2.87 14.80
CA THR A 92 11.17 -3.64 15.67
C THR A 92 10.76 -5.11 15.75
N LEU A 93 9.44 -5.36 15.90
CA LEU A 93 8.90 -6.72 15.99
C LEU A 93 9.09 -7.51 14.68
N HIS A 94 9.01 -6.85 13.53
CA HIS A 94 8.94 -7.52 12.23
C HIS A 94 10.26 -7.51 11.44
N TYR A 95 11.10 -6.48 11.64
CA TYR A 95 12.29 -6.23 10.79
C TYR A 95 13.58 -6.05 11.58
N GLY A 96 13.53 -6.08 12.93
CA GLY A 96 14.68 -5.86 13.80
C GLY A 96 14.79 -4.43 14.32
N ASP A 97 15.73 -4.20 15.21
CA ASP A 97 15.85 -3.04 16.09
C ASP A 97 16.62 -1.84 15.51
N LYS A 98 16.98 -1.91 14.22
CA LYS A 98 17.72 -0.80 13.56
C LYS A 98 16.95 0.52 13.61
N TYR A 99 15.61 0.46 13.44
CA TYR A 99 14.74 1.63 13.46
C TYR A 99 13.51 1.39 14.33
N SER A 100 13.17 2.39 15.18
CA SER A 100 11.85 2.50 15.77
C SER A 100 10.82 2.89 14.72
N ASP A 101 9.53 2.70 15.01
CA ASP A 101 8.44 3.15 14.12
C ASP A 101 8.52 4.65 13.83
N GLN A 102 8.89 5.48 14.84
CA GLN A 102 9.05 6.92 14.67
C GLN A 102 10.16 7.25 13.67
N VAL A 103 11.36 6.70 13.86
CA VAL A 103 12.52 6.97 12.98
C VAL A 103 12.23 6.48 11.56
N TYR A 104 11.61 5.31 11.43
CA TYR A 104 11.19 4.79 10.13
C TYR A 104 10.22 5.72 9.41
N ASN A 105 9.20 6.22 10.08
CA ASN A 105 8.22 7.14 9.51
C ASN A 105 8.85 8.49 9.15
N ASP A 106 9.74 9.05 9.99
CA ASP A 106 10.48 10.27 9.69
C ASP A 106 11.30 10.13 8.39
N ILE A 107 11.97 8.98 8.19
CA ILE A 107 12.73 8.71 6.96
C ILE A 107 11.78 8.49 5.77
N LEU A 108 10.80 7.59 5.92
CA LEU A 108 9.94 7.17 4.81
C LEU A 108 9.11 8.32 4.26
N VAL A 109 8.41 9.07 5.13
CA VAL A 109 7.51 10.16 4.71
C VAL A 109 8.29 11.27 4.00
N ALA A 110 9.43 11.69 4.57
CA ALA A 110 10.27 12.72 3.98
C ALA A 110 10.88 12.25 2.64
N ALA A 111 11.36 11.01 2.58
CA ALA A 111 11.94 10.45 1.36
C ALA A 111 10.89 10.27 0.25
N CYS A 112 9.70 9.79 0.57
CA CYS A 112 8.59 9.67 -0.40
C CYS A 112 8.19 11.04 -0.94
N ALA A 113 8.01 12.04 -0.07
CA ALA A 113 7.67 13.39 -0.50
C ALA A 113 8.73 13.99 -1.43
N LYS A 114 10.02 13.80 -1.11
CA LYS A 114 11.14 14.24 -1.96
C LYS A 114 11.19 13.51 -3.30
N ALA A 115 10.84 12.22 -3.30
CA ALA A 115 10.84 11.37 -4.50
C ALA A 115 9.56 11.55 -5.37
N GLY A 116 8.70 12.50 -5.05
CA GLY A 116 7.49 12.79 -5.82
C GLY A 116 6.34 11.81 -5.60
N ILE A 117 6.33 11.06 -4.48
CA ILE A 117 5.23 10.18 -4.07
C ILE A 117 4.80 10.49 -2.63
N ALA A 118 3.82 9.76 -2.09
CA ALA A 118 3.45 9.88 -0.69
C ALA A 118 3.45 8.51 0.02
N ALA A 119 3.49 8.55 1.37
CA ALA A 119 3.46 7.36 2.20
C ALA A 119 2.13 7.24 2.95
N PHE A 120 1.58 6.02 3.01
CA PHE A 120 0.64 5.62 4.04
C PHE A 120 1.44 5.18 5.26
N THR A 121 1.07 5.65 6.44
CA THR A 121 1.75 5.29 7.69
C THR A 121 0.92 4.33 8.52
N GLY A 122 1.57 3.49 9.33
CA GLY A 122 0.90 2.49 10.16
C GLY A 122 0.43 3.02 11.51
N ASP A 123 -0.33 2.17 12.22
CA ASP A 123 -0.81 2.35 13.58
C ASP A 123 -0.47 1.11 14.41
N GLY A 124 -0.41 1.26 15.71
CA GLY A 124 -0.12 0.21 16.68
C GLY A 124 -0.85 0.39 18.00
N THR A 125 -0.62 -0.54 18.93
CA THR A 125 -1.11 -0.45 20.31
C THR A 125 -0.36 0.58 21.14
N ASP A 126 0.92 0.82 20.80
CA ASP A 126 1.72 1.88 21.38
C ASP A 126 1.30 3.23 20.75
N PRO A 127 0.82 4.22 21.54
CA PRO A 127 0.43 5.53 21.03
C PRO A 127 1.53 6.23 20.23
N SER A 128 2.81 6.04 20.61
CA SER A 128 3.96 6.66 19.97
C SER A 128 4.09 6.33 18.47
N VAL A 129 3.57 5.19 18.03
CA VAL A 129 3.57 4.79 16.61
C VAL A 129 2.75 5.78 15.78
N MET A 130 1.51 6.08 16.21
CA MET A 130 0.64 7.02 15.50
C MET A 130 1.09 8.49 15.71
N GLU A 131 1.57 8.84 16.90
CA GLU A 131 2.10 10.18 17.20
C GLU A 131 3.31 10.50 16.30
N GLY A 132 4.26 9.57 16.19
CA GLY A 132 5.41 9.70 15.30
C GLY A 132 5.02 9.79 13.83
N ALA A 133 4.06 8.97 13.40
CA ALA A 133 3.52 9.00 12.04
C ALA A 133 2.85 10.35 11.70
N ALA A 134 1.99 10.86 12.58
CA ALA A 134 1.33 12.17 12.42
C ALA A 134 2.37 13.31 12.39
N ALA A 135 3.35 13.28 13.28
CA ALA A 135 4.42 14.27 13.31
C ALA A 135 5.26 14.27 12.00
N ALA A 136 5.58 13.09 11.46
CA ALA A 136 6.30 12.97 10.20
C ALA A 136 5.48 13.55 9.03
N ILE A 137 4.17 13.30 8.98
CA ILE A 137 3.27 13.85 7.95
C ILE A 137 3.20 15.37 8.07
N ALA A 138 3.00 15.91 9.28
CA ALA A 138 2.94 17.35 9.52
C ALA A 138 4.22 18.07 9.08
N LYS A 139 5.41 17.53 9.43
CA LYS A 139 6.73 18.06 9.02
C LYS A 139 6.90 18.13 7.51
N ASN A 140 6.19 17.29 6.75
CA ASN A 140 6.26 17.23 5.29
C ASN A 140 5.03 17.83 4.60
N GLY A 141 4.38 18.83 5.22
CA GLY A 141 3.28 19.59 4.61
C GLY A 141 2.06 18.73 4.29
N GLY A 142 1.70 17.81 5.20
CA GLY A 142 0.57 16.91 5.03
C GLY A 142 0.76 15.83 3.95
N CYS A 143 1.99 15.64 3.45
CA CYS A 143 2.29 14.65 2.40
C CYS A 143 2.32 13.23 2.96
N GLY A 144 1.13 12.70 3.30
CA GLY A 144 0.97 11.33 3.79
C GLY A 144 -0.48 11.01 4.10
N VAL A 145 -0.74 9.72 4.29
CA VAL A 145 -2.06 9.16 4.64
C VAL A 145 -1.91 8.30 5.89
N PRO A 146 -2.27 8.82 7.08
CA PRO A 146 -2.26 8.02 8.29
C PRO A 146 -3.32 6.91 8.19
N THR A 147 -2.96 5.69 8.57
CA THR A 147 -3.83 4.52 8.49
C THR A 147 -4.14 4.02 9.90
N VAL A 148 -5.36 4.29 10.38
CA VAL A 148 -5.85 3.93 11.72
C VAL A 148 -6.30 2.47 11.74
N LYS A 149 -6.02 1.75 12.83
CA LYS A 149 -6.54 0.40 13.06
C LYS A 149 -8.03 0.43 13.44
N PRO A 150 -8.78 -0.66 13.21
CA PRO A 150 -10.20 -0.73 13.52
C PRO A 150 -10.47 -0.97 15.03
N TRP A 151 -9.98 -0.06 15.87
CA TRP A 151 -10.19 -0.06 17.32
C TRP A 151 -11.68 0.11 17.69
N ASN A 152 -12.01 0.18 18.98
CA ASN A 152 -13.32 0.68 19.43
C ASN A 152 -13.49 2.16 19.05
N LEU A 153 -14.73 2.63 19.00
CA LEU A 153 -15.06 3.98 18.50
C LEU A 153 -14.40 5.09 19.33
N ASP A 154 -14.24 4.92 20.64
CA ASP A 154 -13.63 5.95 21.49
C ASP A 154 -12.12 6.11 21.19
N THR A 155 -11.42 4.99 21.02
CA THR A 155 -10.01 5.00 20.61
C THR A 155 -9.85 5.56 19.20
N ILE A 156 -10.76 5.21 18.27
CA ILE A 156 -10.75 5.76 16.91
C ILE A 156 -10.90 7.27 16.95
N ARG A 157 -11.84 7.82 17.76
CA ARG A 157 -12.04 9.26 17.88
C ARG A 157 -10.76 9.97 18.34
N GLN A 158 -10.12 9.48 19.39
CA GLN A 158 -8.85 10.04 19.87
C GLN A 158 -7.76 10.04 18.81
N LYS A 159 -7.63 8.93 18.06
CA LYS A 159 -6.64 8.82 16.98
C LYS A 159 -7.00 9.71 15.79
N MET A 160 -8.29 9.86 15.46
CA MET A 160 -8.74 10.79 14.40
C MET A 160 -8.38 12.25 14.73
N ASP A 161 -8.57 12.69 15.97
CA ASP A 161 -8.19 14.04 16.39
C ASP A 161 -6.67 14.27 16.26
N LEU A 162 -5.88 13.26 16.63
CA LEU A 162 -4.42 13.32 16.49
C LEU A 162 -4.00 13.41 15.00
N VAL A 163 -4.53 12.54 14.13
CA VAL A 163 -4.10 12.51 12.73
C VAL A 163 -4.62 13.69 11.93
N LYS A 164 -5.81 14.22 12.24
CA LYS A 164 -6.33 15.45 11.62
C LYS A 164 -5.43 16.66 11.87
N ALA A 165 -4.84 16.75 13.06
CA ALA A 165 -3.91 17.83 13.42
C ALA A 165 -2.64 17.87 12.54
N ALA A 166 -2.28 16.76 11.90
CA ALA A 166 -1.18 16.68 10.93
C ALA A 166 -1.55 17.21 9.53
N ASP A 167 -2.81 17.59 9.32
CA ASP A 167 -3.37 18.05 8.04
C ASP A 167 -3.07 17.16 6.84
N PRO A 168 -3.29 15.84 6.92
CA PRO A 168 -3.07 14.93 5.79
C PRO A 168 -4.09 15.20 4.66
N PHE A 169 -3.73 14.85 3.42
CA PHE A 169 -4.67 14.99 2.29
C PHE A 169 -5.76 13.91 2.25
N ALA A 170 -5.60 12.82 3.00
CA ALA A 170 -6.58 11.76 3.21
C ALA A 170 -6.26 10.99 4.51
N ILE A 171 -7.24 10.24 5.02
CA ILE A 171 -7.07 9.32 6.15
C ILE A 171 -7.53 7.93 5.71
N ALA A 172 -6.84 6.88 6.15
CA ALA A 172 -7.21 5.51 5.85
C ALA A 172 -7.50 4.70 7.13
N MET A 173 -8.22 3.59 6.96
CA MET A 173 -8.36 2.55 7.99
C MET A 173 -8.17 1.18 7.34
N ASP A 174 -7.27 0.36 7.88
CA ASP A 174 -7.12 -1.03 7.47
C ASP A 174 -8.11 -1.92 8.25
N ILE A 175 -9.35 -1.99 7.73
CA ILE A 175 -10.48 -2.70 8.34
C ILE A 175 -10.17 -4.18 8.56
N ASP A 176 -9.40 -4.79 7.67
CA ASP A 176 -8.97 -6.19 7.73
C ASP A 176 -7.99 -6.47 8.87
N ALA A 177 -7.40 -5.45 9.48
CA ALA A 177 -6.56 -5.62 10.66
C ALA A 177 -7.31 -6.19 11.87
N ALA A 178 -8.65 -6.19 11.86
CA ALA A 178 -9.47 -7.00 12.76
C ALA A 178 -9.08 -8.49 12.76
N GLY A 179 -8.49 -8.99 11.67
CA GLY A 179 -7.98 -10.36 11.53
C GLY A 179 -6.54 -10.58 12.03
N LEU A 180 -5.81 -9.53 12.41
CA LEU A 180 -4.44 -9.69 12.90
C LEU A 180 -4.42 -10.42 14.25
N PRO A 181 -3.60 -11.47 14.40
CA PRO A 181 -3.60 -12.32 15.61
C PRO A 181 -3.36 -11.56 16.92
N PHE A 182 -2.56 -10.49 16.84
CA PHE A 182 -2.15 -9.73 18.02
C PHE A 182 -3.19 -8.70 18.48
N LEU A 183 -4.06 -8.23 17.58
CA LEU A 183 -4.95 -7.12 17.90
C LEU A 183 -6.28 -7.55 18.55
N LYS A 184 -6.71 -8.78 18.34
CA LYS A 184 -7.98 -9.28 18.87
C LYS A 184 -8.05 -9.34 20.40
N ASN A 185 -6.90 -9.61 21.04
CA ASN A 185 -6.79 -9.84 22.48
C ASN A 185 -6.09 -8.68 23.20
N MET A 186 -5.90 -7.55 22.52
CA MET A 186 -5.26 -6.38 23.11
C MET A 186 -6.28 -5.41 23.71
N THR A 187 -5.80 -4.48 24.50
CA THR A 187 -6.59 -3.38 25.06
C THR A 187 -6.07 -2.07 24.50
N PRO A 188 -6.87 -1.32 23.74
CA PRO A 188 -8.25 -1.64 23.31
C PRO A 188 -8.28 -2.73 22.24
N PRO A 189 -9.41 -3.49 22.11
CA PRO A 189 -9.54 -4.52 21.10
C PRO A 189 -9.80 -3.89 19.72
N ALA A 190 -9.20 -4.46 18.68
CA ALA A 190 -9.58 -4.21 17.30
C ALA A 190 -10.65 -5.22 16.86
N GLY A 191 -11.60 -4.80 16.03
CA GLY A 191 -12.69 -5.64 15.56
C GLY A 191 -13.31 -5.18 14.25
N SER A 192 -14.13 -6.05 13.64
CA SER A 192 -14.89 -5.71 12.44
C SER A 192 -15.83 -4.53 12.68
N LYS A 193 -16.20 -3.84 11.61
CA LYS A 193 -17.11 -2.70 11.63
C LYS A 193 -18.34 -2.99 10.77
N THR A 194 -19.50 -2.61 11.26
CA THR A 194 -20.73 -2.53 10.47
C THR A 194 -20.65 -1.36 9.49
N VAL A 195 -21.56 -1.29 8.51
CA VAL A 195 -21.64 -0.14 7.58
C VAL A 195 -21.94 1.15 8.35
N GLU A 196 -22.78 1.07 9.37
CA GLU A 196 -23.14 2.23 10.20
C GLU A 196 -21.98 2.74 11.05
N GLU A 197 -21.22 1.85 11.70
CA GLU A 197 -20.00 2.24 12.39
C GLU A 197 -18.95 2.81 11.43
N LEU A 198 -18.81 2.22 10.23
CA LEU A 198 -17.89 2.75 9.23
C LEU A 198 -18.31 4.15 8.76
N ARG A 199 -19.62 4.42 8.60
CA ARG A 199 -20.13 5.76 8.27
C ARG A 199 -19.78 6.77 9.35
N GLN A 200 -19.96 6.44 10.63
CA GLN A 200 -19.54 7.30 11.75
C GLN A 200 -18.04 7.59 11.70
N ILE A 201 -17.21 6.60 11.37
CA ILE A 201 -15.76 6.76 11.26
C ILE A 201 -15.40 7.66 10.06
N VAL A 202 -16.08 7.50 8.94
CA VAL A 202 -15.92 8.38 7.75
C VAL A 202 -16.25 9.82 8.11
N ASP A 203 -17.34 10.04 8.83
CA ASP A 203 -17.76 11.39 9.28
C ASP A 203 -16.74 12.00 10.25
N MET A 204 -16.16 11.20 11.18
CA MET A 204 -15.12 11.66 12.10
C MET A 204 -13.83 12.07 11.39
N ALA A 205 -13.53 11.51 10.24
CA ALA A 205 -12.29 11.78 9.51
C ALA A 205 -12.21 13.21 8.97
N GLU A 206 -13.33 13.84 8.59
CA GLU A 206 -13.42 15.20 8.02
C GLU A 206 -12.46 15.45 6.83
N LYS A 207 -11.89 14.39 6.29
CA LYS A 207 -10.98 14.31 5.13
C LYS A 207 -11.45 13.20 4.21
N PRO A 208 -11.01 13.14 2.95
CA PRO A 208 -11.25 11.96 2.12
C PRO A 208 -10.82 10.69 2.86
N PHE A 209 -11.75 9.73 3.00
CA PHE A 209 -11.52 8.49 3.75
C PHE A 209 -11.33 7.30 2.83
N ILE A 210 -10.33 6.46 3.13
CA ILE A 210 -9.97 5.27 2.37
C ILE A 210 -10.16 4.02 3.25
N ALA A 211 -11.04 3.11 2.83
CA ALA A 211 -11.21 1.82 3.49
C ALA A 211 -10.23 0.78 2.89
N LYS A 212 -9.22 0.36 3.66
CA LYS A 212 -8.23 -0.64 3.24
C LYS A 212 -8.61 -2.03 3.74
N GLY A 213 -8.33 -3.06 2.95
CA GLY A 213 -8.61 -4.46 3.30
C GLY A 213 -9.88 -4.99 2.63
N ILE A 214 -10.20 -4.47 1.45
CA ILE A 214 -11.40 -4.84 0.70
C ILE A 214 -11.05 -5.92 -0.34
N MET A 215 -11.68 -7.09 -0.23
CA MET A 215 -11.41 -8.25 -1.09
C MET A 215 -12.63 -8.77 -1.84
N THR A 216 -13.79 -8.10 -1.72
CA THR A 216 -15.02 -8.55 -2.36
C THR A 216 -15.82 -7.37 -2.93
N VAL A 217 -16.59 -7.63 -3.99
CA VAL A 217 -17.53 -6.65 -4.54
C VAL A 217 -18.54 -6.17 -3.48
N ALA A 218 -19.03 -7.08 -2.64
CA ALA A 218 -19.93 -6.71 -1.55
C ALA A 218 -19.27 -5.77 -0.54
N GLY A 219 -18.00 -6.03 -0.17
CA GLY A 219 -17.22 -5.16 0.70
C GLY A 219 -16.99 -3.77 0.10
N ALA A 220 -16.67 -3.70 -1.20
CA ALA A 220 -16.51 -2.43 -1.91
C ALA A 220 -17.80 -1.60 -1.93
N LYS A 221 -18.95 -2.24 -2.20
CA LYS A 221 -20.26 -1.59 -2.16
C LYS A 221 -20.61 -1.07 -0.76
N LYS A 222 -20.30 -1.83 0.29
CA LYS A 222 -20.49 -1.40 1.69
C LYS A 222 -19.61 -0.20 2.05
N ALA A 223 -18.35 -0.18 1.60
CA ALA A 223 -17.45 0.96 1.81
C ALA A 223 -17.99 2.22 1.10
N LEU A 224 -18.47 2.08 -0.14
CA LEU A 224 -19.12 3.17 -0.88
C LEU A 224 -20.38 3.67 -0.16
N GLU A 225 -21.24 2.77 0.31
CA GLU A 225 -22.46 3.08 1.07
C GLU A 225 -22.15 3.81 2.38
N ALA A 226 -21.04 3.47 3.04
CA ALA A 226 -20.58 4.17 4.24
C ALA A 226 -19.99 5.56 3.96
N GLY A 227 -19.80 5.95 2.68
CA GLY A 227 -19.29 7.26 2.29
C GLY A 227 -17.79 7.34 2.04
N ALA A 228 -17.07 6.21 2.06
CA ALA A 228 -15.65 6.18 1.74
C ALA A 228 -15.40 6.75 0.33
N LYS A 229 -14.36 7.57 0.18
CA LYS A 229 -13.95 8.16 -1.10
C LYS A 229 -12.98 7.29 -1.88
N GLY A 230 -12.39 6.30 -1.21
CA GLY A 230 -11.51 5.32 -1.83
C GLY A 230 -11.50 4.00 -1.06
N ILE A 231 -11.02 2.97 -1.74
CA ILE A 231 -10.70 1.67 -1.15
C ILE A 231 -9.28 1.25 -1.52
N VAL A 232 -8.69 0.40 -0.66
CA VAL A 232 -7.52 -0.40 -1.07
C VAL A 232 -7.96 -1.85 -1.17
N VAL A 233 -7.92 -2.41 -2.38
CA VAL A 233 -8.07 -3.85 -2.61
C VAL A 233 -6.83 -4.52 -2.01
N SER A 234 -7.02 -5.24 -0.90
CA SER A 234 -5.93 -5.70 -0.05
C SER A 234 -6.35 -6.88 0.82
N ASN A 235 -5.51 -7.89 0.92
CA ASN A 235 -5.59 -8.96 1.91
C ASN A 235 -4.47 -8.83 2.98
N HIS A 236 -4.00 -7.59 3.20
CA HIS A 236 -2.92 -7.27 4.14
C HIS A 236 -1.61 -8.03 3.84
N GLY A 237 -1.37 -8.30 2.55
CA GLY A 237 -0.22 -9.11 2.14
C GLY A 237 -0.24 -10.55 2.68
N GLY A 238 -1.43 -11.12 2.87
CA GLY A 238 -1.64 -12.47 3.40
C GLY A 238 -1.56 -12.58 4.93
N ARG A 239 -1.56 -11.46 5.68
CA ARG A 239 -1.31 -11.46 7.14
C ARG A 239 -2.56 -11.67 7.98
N VAL A 240 -3.75 -11.45 7.47
CA VAL A 240 -5.03 -11.44 8.22
C VAL A 240 -5.82 -12.73 8.06
N LEU A 241 -5.79 -13.33 6.88
CA LEU A 241 -6.46 -14.59 6.55
C LEU A 241 -5.61 -15.34 5.52
N ASP A 242 -5.36 -16.63 5.76
CA ASP A 242 -4.68 -17.49 4.78
C ASP A 242 -5.66 -18.01 3.72
N GLN A 243 -5.16 -18.50 2.60
CA GLN A 243 -5.92 -19.10 1.50
C GLN A 243 -6.96 -18.17 0.86
N CYS A 244 -6.82 -16.86 1.02
CA CYS A 244 -7.57 -15.88 0.26
C CYS A 244 -7.13 -15.85 -1.21
N PRO A 245 -8.01 -15.46 -2.13
CA PRO A 245 -7.58 -15.08 -3.47
C PRO A 245 -6.55 -13.94 -3.39
N SER A 246 -5.74 -13.79 -4.44
CA SER A 246 -4.85 -12.64 -4.57
C SER A 246 -5.64 -11.37 -4.92
N THR A 247 -5.01 -10.23 -4.68
CA THR A 247 -5.59 -8.94 -5.05
C THR A 247 -5.74 -8.78 -6.57
N ALA A 248 -4.80 -9.35 -7.38
CA ALA A 248 -4.91 -9.38 -8.83
C ALA A 248 -6.16 -10.11 -9.32
N GLU A 249 -6.58 -11.18 -8.64
CA GLU A 249 -7.73 -11.99 -9.06
C GLU A 249 -9.08 -11.32 -8.76
N VAL A 250 -9.17 -10.53 -7.70
CA VAL A 250 -10.44 -9.89 -7.29
C VAL A 250 -10.60 -8.48 -7.81
N LEU A 251 -9.50 -7.81 -8.18
CA LEU A 251 -9.48 -6.42 -8.61
C LEU A 251 -10.42 -6.13 -9.79
N PRO A 252 -10.45 -6.93 -10.89
CA PRO A 252 -11.31 -6.61 -12.03
C PRO A 252 -12.79 -6.52 -11.67
N ALA A 253 -13.30 -7.50 -10.93
CA ALA A 253 -14.71 -7.53 -10.53
C ALA A 253 -15.08 -6.38 -9.56
N ILE A 254 -14.15 -5.98 -8.70
CA ILE A 254 -14.33 -4.84 -7.80
C ILE A 254 -14.33 -3.53 -8.62
N ALA A 255 -13.39 -3.39 -9.56
CA ALA A 255 -13.32 -2.22 -10.44
C ALA A 255 -14.57 -2.06 -11.28
N ASP A 256 -15.11 -3.14 -11.85
CA ASP A 256 -16.36 -3.12 -12.60
C ASP A 256 -17.57 -2.70 -11.73
N ALA A 257 -17.54 -3.06 -10.45
CA ALA A 257 -18.65 -2.80 -9.55
C ALA A 257 -18.68 -1.37 -8.99
N VAL A 258 -17.51 -0.73 -8.75
CA VAL A 258 -17.43 0.57 -8.06
C VAL A 258 -16.54 1.60 -8.74
N GLY A 259 -15.84 1.24 -9.83
CA GLY A 259 -14.99 2.17 -10.59
C GLY A 259 -15.76 3.41 -11.07
N GLY A 260 -15.09 4.54 -11.11
CA GLY A 260 -15.67 5.85 -11.44
C GLY A 260 -16.55 6.45 -10.35
N ARG A 261 -16.89 5.69 -9.28
CA ARG A 261 -17.68 6.18 -8.14
C ARG A 261 -16.83 6.41 -6.88
N MET A 262 -15.67 5.80 -6.81
CA MET A 262 -14.67 5.98 -5.76
C MET A 262 -13.30 5.59 -6.31
N THR A 263 -12.24 6.11 -5.68
CA THR A 263 -10.86 5.74 -6.03
C THR A 263 -10.56 4.30 -5.60
N ILE A 264 -9.93 3.53 -6.48
CA ILE A 264 -9.53 2.15 -6.24
C ILE A 264 -8.01 2.05 -6.22
N LEU A 265 -7.46 1.82 -5.05
CA LEU A 265 -6.06 1.45 -4.89
C LEU A 265 -5.94 -0.07 -4.70
N VAL A 266 -4.77 -0.62 -4.98
CA VAL A 266 -4.49 -2.04 -4.75
C VAL A 266 -3.11 -2.25 -4.14
N ASP A 267 -2.97 -3.24 -3.25
CA ASP A 267 -1.68 -3.68 -2.73
C ASP A 267 -1.51 -5.21 -2.82
N GLY A 268 -0.38 -5.70 -2.35
CA GLY A 268 -0.11 -7.13 -2.26
C GLY A 268 0.51 -7.72 -3.53
N GLY A 269 1.79 -8.05 -3.47
CA GLY A 269 2.51 -8.74 -4.55
C GLY A 269 3.20 -7.84 -5.57
N ILE A 270 2.88 -6.57 -5.67
CA ILE A 270 3.45 -5.57 -6.59
C ILE A 270 4.91 -5.29 -6.23
N ARG A 271 5.82 -5.33 -7.22
CA ARG A 271 7.28 -5.17 -7.04
C ARG A 271 7.94 -4.30 -8.09
N THR A 272 7.37 -4.19 -9.28
CA THR A 272 7.95 -3.56 -10.47
C THR A 272 7.00 -2.54 -11.07
N GLY A 273 7.51 -1.65 -11.92
CA GLY A 273 6.67 -0.74 -12.72
C GLY A 273 5.73 -1.48 -13.67
N MET A 274 6.15 -2.64 -14.16
CA MET A 274 5.27 -3.51 -14.95
C MET A 274 4.10 -4.06 -14.12
N ASP A 275 4.31 -4.43 -12.84
CA ASP A 275 3.19 -4.83 -11.98
C ASP A 275 2.24 -3.65 -11.72
N VAL A 276 2.77 -2.41 -11.61
CA VAL A 276 1.96 -1.19 -11.53
C VAL A 276 1.10 -1.05 -12.77
N PHE A 277 1.68 -1.15 -13.97
CA PHE A 277 0.94 -1.09 -15.24
C PHE A 277 -0.20 -2.11 -15.28
N LYS A 278 0.07 -3.38 -14.91
CA LYS A 278 -0.94 -4.44 -14.86
C LYS A 278 -2.08 -4.10 -13.88
N ALA A 279 -1.76 -3.51 -12.73
CA ALA A 279 -2.77 -3.11 -11.75
C ALA A 279 -3.69 -2.00 -12.31
N LEU A 280 -3.12 -0.99 -12.97
CA LEU A 280 -3.87 0.06 -13.64
C LEU A 280 -4.74 -0.51 -14.76
N ALA A 281 -4.19 -1.39 -15.60
CA ALA A 281 -4.93 -2.05 -16.67
C ALA A 281 -6.12 -2.89 -16.15
N LEU A 282 -6.00 -3.49 -14.96
CA LEU A 282 -7.11 -4.22 -14.32
C LEU A 282 -8.15 -3.30 -13.65
N GLY A 283 -7.91 -1.99 -13.63
CA GLY A 283 -8.87 -0.98 -13.16
C GLY A 283 -8.57 -0.40 -11.77
N ALA A 284 -7.34 -0.51 -11.26
CA ALA A 284 -6.89 0.32 -10.15
C ALA A 284 -6.51 1.72 -10.65
N ASP A 285 -6.70 2.75 -9.81
CA ASP A 285 -6.22 4.10 -10.06
C ASP A 285 -4.76 4.26 -9.62
N ALA A 286 -4.34 3.55 -8.58
CA ALA A 286 -2.97 3.57 -8.07
C ALA A 286 -2.67 2.32 -7.22
N VAL A 287 -1.41 2.17 -6.81
CA VAL A 287 -0.95 1.02 -6.02
C VAL A 287 -0.28 1.41 -4.71
N LEU A 288 -0.30 0.50 -3.73
CA LEU A 288 0.52 0.60 -2.53
C LEU A 288 1.54 -0.54 -2.48
N ILE A 289 2.77 -0.22 -2.06
CA ILE A 289 3.85 -1.18 -1.93
C ILE A 289 4.41 -1.13 -0.50
N GLY A 290 4.40 -2.25 0.23
CA GLY A 290 4.83 -2.31 1.63
C GLY A 290 6.27 -2.80 1.80
N ARG A 291 6.44 -4.12 1.86
CA ARG A 291 7.71 -4.79 2.20
C ARG A 291 8.95 -4.29 1.45
N PRO A 292 8.90 -4.02 0.13
CA PRO A 292 10.04 -3.44 -0.58
C PRO A 292 10.48 -2.09 -0.02
N PHE A 293 9.56 -1.17 0.28
CA PHE A 293 9.94 0.12 0.88
C PHE A 293 10.62 -0.05 2.23
N VAL A 294 10.20 -1.01 3.06
CA VAL A 294 10.88 -1.30 4.33
C VAL A 294 12.34 -1.72 4.08
N THR A 295 12.56 -2.67 3.15
CA THR A 295 13.92 -3.11 2.83
C THR A 295 14.79 -1.98 2.27
N MET A 296 14.21 -1.07 1.50
CA MET A 296 14.94 0.10 0.97
C MET A 296 15.32 1.09 2.07
N VAL A 297 14.41 1.38 3.01
CA VAL A 297 14.73 2.22 4.17
C VAL A 297 15.82 1.58 5.04
N TYR A 298 15.71 0.28 5.30
CA TYR A 298 16.72 -0.44 6.10
C TYR A 298 18.07 -0.53 5.40
N GLY A 299 18.11 -0.61 4.07
CA GLY A 299 19.34 -0.66 3.29
C GLY A 299 20.07 0.68 3.26
N ALA A 300 19.39 1.75 2.84
CA ALA A 300 20.05 3.04 2.60
C ALA A 300 19.18 4.27 2.95
N GLY A 301 18.20 4.12 3.85
CA GLY A 301 17.37 5.25 4.27
C GLY A 301 16.67 5.95 3.10
N ALA A 302 16.79 7.27 3.05
CA ALA A 302 16.16 8.09 2.01
C ALA A 302 16.71 7.78 0.58
N GLU A 303 18.00 7.50 0.44
CA GLU A 303 18.59 7.12 -0.85
C GLU A 303 18.02 5.80 -1.37
N GLY A 304 17.72 4.85 -0.47
CA GLY A 304 17.08 3.59 -0.82
C GLY A 304 15.65 3.78 -1.33
N VAL A 305 14.89 4.66 -0.70
CA VAL A 305 13.54 5.03 -1.19
C VAL A 305 13.62 5.66 -2.58
N GLN A 306 14.53 6.63 -2.78
CA GLN A 306 14.71 7.29 -4.08
C GLN A 306 15.07 6.27 -5.17
N ALA A 307 16.06 5.40 -4.92
CA ALA A 307 16.47 4.38 -5.88
C ALA A 307 15.32 3.44 -6.30
N TYR A 308 14.43 3.13 -5.37
CA TYR A 308 13.27 2.30 -5.70
C TYR A 308 12.18 3.05 -6.47
N VAL A 309 11.92 4.30 -6.12
CA VAL A 309 10.97 5.14 -6.85
C VAL A 309 11.44 5.37 -8.28
N ASP A 310 12.73 5.68 -8.49
CA ASP A 310 13.32 5.86 -9.82
C ASP A 310 13.20 4.59 -10.67
N LYS A 311 13.48 3.43 -10.08
CA LYS A 311 13.30 2.12 -10.73
C LYS A 311 11.83 1.91 -11.15
N LEU A 312 10.88 2.11 -10.24
CA LEU A 312 9.46 1.94 -10.54
C LEU A 312 8.97 2.87 -11.64
N LYS A 313 9.43 4.15 -11.61
CA LYS A 313 9.08 5.16 -12.61
C LYS A 313 9.62 4.79 -13.98
N ALA A 314 10.89 4.41 -14.07
CA ALA A 314 11.52 3.99 -15.32
C ALA A 314 10.83 2.76 -15.93
N GLU A 315 10.56 1.73 -15.12
CA GLU A 315 9.90 0.51 -15.58
C GLU A 315 8.44 0.74 -16.00
N LEU A 316 7.69 1.61 -15.30
CA LEU A 316 6.33 1.97 -15.67
C LEU A 316 6.32 2.72 -16.99
N ALA A 317 7.17 3.74 -17.14
CA ALA A 317 7.25 4.54 -18.36
C ALA A 317 7.67 3.69 -19.58
N ASP A 318 8.66 2.81 -19.42
CA ASP A 318 9.08 1.87 -20.47
C ASP A 318 7.94 0.92 -20.87
N THR A 319 7.23 0.33 -19.88
CA THR A 319 6.09 -0.54 -20.15
C THR A 319 4.96 0.21 -20.87
N MET A 320 4.65 1.44 -20.46
CA MET A 320 3.64 2.29 -21.09
C MET A 320 4.01 2.55 -22.55
N ALA A 321 5.24 2.98 -22.81
CA ALA A 321 5.73 3.24 -24.17
C ALA A 321 5.65 2.00 -25.07
N MET A 322 6.03 0.84 -24.53
CA MET A 322 5.99 -0.43 -25.28
C MET A 322 4.57 -1.00 -25.49
N CYS A 323 3.58 -0.48 -24.77
CA CYS A 323 2.17 -0.84 -24.93
C CYS A 323 1.34 0.27 -25.62
N GLY A 324 1.98 1.35 -26.08
CA GLY A 324 1.31 2.46 -26.78
C GLY A 324 0.48 3.39 -25.87
N ALA A 325 0.78 3.42 -24.56
CA ALA A 325 0.15 4.31 -23.60
C ALA A 325 1.06 5.51 -23.32
N HIS A 326 0.58 6.75 -23.47
CA HIS A 326 1.33 7.98 -23.21
C HIS A 326 0.90 8.68 -21.92
N SER A 327 -0.26 8.29 -21.38
CA SER A 327 -0.79 8.74 -20.08
C SER A 327 -1.41 7.58 -19.33
N LEU A 328 -1.67 7.75 -18.03
CA LEU A 328 -2.36 6.72 -17.23
C LEU A 328 -3.78 6.45 -17.75
N ALA A 329 -4.42 7.44 -18.38
CA ALA A 329 -5.78 7.30 -18.93
C ALA A 329 -5.84 6.39 -20.18
N ASP A 330 -4.71 6.18 -20.86
CA ASP A 330 -4.64 5.28 -22.01
C ASP A 330 -4.60 3.81 -21.62
N ILE A 331 -4.18 3.54 -20.36
CA ILE A 331 -4.01 2.16 -19.86
C ILE A 331 -5.38 1.51 -19.66
N ASN A 332 -5.58 0.36 -20.29
CA ASN A 332 -6.83 -0.36 -20.22
C ASN A 332 -6.63 -1.89 -20.33
N ARG A 333 -7.68 -2.67 -20.09
CA ARG A 333 -7.59 -4.14 -20.03
C ARG A 333 -7.16 -4.80 -21.34
N SER A 334 -7.44 -4.22 -22.49
CA SER A 334 -7.01 -4.79 -23.78
C SER A 334 -5.48 -4.83 -23.94
N MET A 335 -4.76 -4.07 -23.10
CA MET A 335 -3.30 -4.10 -23.01
C MET A 335 -2.78 -5.33 -22.23
N LEU A 336 -3.67 -6.18 -21.72
CA LEU A 336 -3.33 -7.46 -21.09
C LEU A 336 -3.77 -8.62 -21.99
N TYR A 337 -2.90 -9.63 -22.10
CA TYR A 337 -3.19 -10.82 -22.88
C TYR A 337 -4.33 -11.63 -22.25
N GLY A 338 -5.36 -11.93 -23.04
CA GLY A 338 -6.51 -12.72 -22.59
C GLY A 338 -7.64 -11.91 -21.91
N TYR A 339 -7.57 -10.58 -21.95
CA TYR A 339 -8.63 -9.67 -21.45
C TYR A 339 -9.32 -8.89 -22.55
#